data_a1b864fc95d326a1fe91b13f8470a9df
#
_entry.id   a1b864fc95d326a1fe91b13f8470a9df
#
_cell.length_a   1.000
_cell.length_b   1.000
_cell.length_c   1.000
_cell.angle_alpha   90.00
_cell.angle_beta   90.00
_cell.angle_gamma   90.00
#
_symmetry.space_group_name_H-M   'P 1'
#
loop_
_entity.id
_entity.type
_entity.pdbx_description
1 polymer ?
#
loop_
_entity_poly.entity_id
_entity_poly.type
_entity_poly.pdbx_seq_one_letter_code
_entity_poly.pdbx_strand_id
1 'polypeptide(L)'
;FDPSKGKFTNYNKLDGIQGNSFNERAAFKSSLGMMFFGGPNGVTYFMPDSITNDTYTGRVVITDLKIYNTSVRIGEEFHGKVILDKSITYSSEIELSYKHNFSIEFAILNYIAPSKNKYKYRLIGFDEDWNFTDANKRFATYTNLSGKEYIFEVTATNNDGVWSDQVTRLKIKIIPPFWRTTWFYSILVIVIG
;
A
#
# COMPACT_ATOMS: atom_id res chain seq x y z
N PHE A 1 16.13 -21.18 -10.44
CA PHE A 1 16.31 -21.82 -9.14
C PHE A 1 17.66 -21.38 -8.54
N ASP A 2 17.65 -20.88 -7.32
CA ASP A 2 18.86 -20.57 -6.54
C ASP A 2 19.14 -21.75 -5.58
N PRO A 3 20.14 -22.59 -5.87
CA PRO A 3 20.42 -23.77 -5.04
C PRO A 3 20.88 -23.40 -3.61
N SER A 4 21.50 -22.24 -3.45
CA SER A 4 22.01 -21.78 -2.13
C SER A 4 20.90 -21.38 -1.18
N LYS A 5 19.76 -20.92 -1.71
CA LYS A 5 18.59 -20.47 -0.96
C LYS A 5 17.40 -21.42 -1.06
N GLY A 6 17.49 -22.48 -1.91
CA GLY A 6 16.38 -23.39 -2.19
C GLY A 6 15.16 -22.69 -2.80
N LYS A 7 15.34 -21.55 -3.47
CA LYS A 7 14.26 -20.68 -3.92
C LYS A 7 14.15 -20.61 -5.44
N PHE A 8 12.91 -20.64 -5.95
CA PHE A 8 12.61 -20.30 -7.33
C PHE A 8 12.26 -18.82 -7.45
N THR A 9 12.84 -18.14 -8.45
CA THR A 9 12.44 -16.80 -8.85
C THR A 9 11.86 -16.89 -10.26
N ASN A 10 10.64 -16.43 -10.44
CA ASN A 10 9.98 -16.39 -11.74
C ASN A 10 10.14 -15.03 -12.38
N TYR A 11 10.65 -15.01 -13.60
CA TYR A 11 10.75 -13.82 -14.44
C TYR A 11 9.67 -13.86 -15.51
N ASN A 12 9.11 -12.73 -15.85
CA ASN A 12 8.10 -12.58 -16.89
C ASN A 12 8.40 -11.34 -17.75
N LYS A 13 7.53 -11.01 -18.69
CA LYS A 13 7.69 -9.87 -19.60
C LYS A 13 7.94 -8.52 -18.87
N LEU A 14 7.43 -8.36 -17.66
CA LEU A 14 7.65 -7.14 -16.86
C LEU A 14 9.09 -7.01 -16.32
N ASP A 15 9.85 -8.10 -16.33
CA ASP A 15 11.27 -8.15 -15.97
C ASP A 15 12.19 -7.94 -17.19
N GLY A 16 11.62 -7.63 -18.36
CA GLY A 16 12.39 -7.34 -19.58
C GLY A 16 12.72 -8.56 -20.44
N ILE A 17 12.17 -9.75 -20.13
CA ILE A 17 12.32 -10.88 -21.02
C ILE A 17 11.40 -10.74 -22.24
N GLN A 18 11.74 -11.39 -23.36
CA GLN A 18 11.04 -11.27 -24.64
C GLN A 18 9.55 -11.65 -24.56
N GLY A 19 9.17 -12.50 -23.62
CA GLY A 19 7.81 -13.00 -23.45
C GLY A 19 7.75 -14.10 -22.40
N ASN A 20 6.54 -14.60 -22.14
CA ASN A 20 6.31 -15.68 -21.17
C ASN A 20 6.47 -17.09 -21.76
N SER A 21 6.76 -17.19 -23.07
CA SER A 21 6.96 -18.44 -23.78
C SER A 21 8.32 -18.45 -24.47
N PHE A 22 8.95 -19.63 -24.47
CA PHE A 22 10.22 -19.88 -25.14
C PHE A 22 10.05 -21.08 -26.08
N ASN A 23 10.81 -21.07 -27.17
CA ASN A 23 10.77 -22.19 -28.14
C ASN A 23 11.58 -23.36 -27.60
N GLU A 24 11.11 -24.57 -27.89
CA GLU A 24 11.86 -25.78 -27.58
C GLU A 24 13.26 -25.74 -28.24
N ARG A 25 14.26 -26.20 -27.49
CA ARG A 25 15.66 -26.28 -27.93
C ARG A 25 16.30 -24.96 -28.36
N ALA A 26 15.62 -23.82 -28.11
CA ALA A 26 16.15 -22.50 -28.43
C ALA A 26 16.91 -21.91 -27.22
N ALA A 27 17.82 -22.67 -26.63
CA ALA A 27 18.68 -22.25 -25.54
C ALA A 27 20.14 -22.46 -25.85
N PHE A 28 21.01 -21.50 -25.52
CA PHE A 28 22.44 -21.57 -25.74
C PHE A 28 23.20 -20.90 -24.58
N LYS A 29 24.31 -21.49 -24.16
CA LYS A 29 25.26 -20.88 -23.22
C LYS A 29 26.58 -20.65 -23.92
N SER A 30 27.04 -19.41 -23.96
CA SER A 30 28.32 -19.05 -24.54
C SER A 30 29.51 -19.53 -23.68
N SER A 31 30.72 -19.53 -24.26
CA SER A 31 31.97 -19.82 -23.53
C SER A 31 32.26 -18.81 -22.41
N LEU A 32 31.67 -17.60 -22.49
CA LEU A 32 31.79 -16.56 -21.48
C LEU A 32 30.69 -16.67 -20.38
N GLY A 33 29.83 -17.70 -20.41
CA GLY A 33 28.79 -17.92 -19.43
C GLY A 33 27.47 -17.21 -19.72
N MET A 34 27.37 -16.39 -20.77
CA MET A 34 26.13 -15.72 -21.15
C MET A 34 25.10 -16.71 -21.65
N MET A 35 23.88 -16.63 -21.16
CA MET A 35 22.76 -17.49 -21.54
C MET A 35 21.84 -16.76 -22.50
N PHE A 36 21.36 -17.49 -23.50
CA PHE A 36 20.42 -17.02 -24.54
C PHE A 36 19.23 -17.95 -24.61
N PHE A 37 18.05 -17.39 -24.68
CA PHE A 37 16.79 -18.10 -24.81
C PHE A 37 15.93 -17.48 -25.90
N GLY A 38 15.65 -18.21 -26.95
CA GLY A 38 14.82 -17.79 -28.07
C GLY A 38 13.34 -18.01 -27.82
N GLY A 39 12.52 -17.10 -28.26
CA GLY A 39 11.05 -17.20 -28.20
C GLY A 39 10.38 -16.47 -29.35
N PRO A 40 9.05 -16.48 -29.41
CA PRO A 40 8.29 -15.92 -30.54
C PRO A 40 8.47 -14.41 -30.72
N ASN A 41 8.88 -13.70 -29.69
CA ASN A 41 9.05 -12.23 -29.73
C ASN A 41 10.53 -11.79 -29.72
N GLY A 42 11.47 -12.71 -29.89
CA GLY A 42 12.90 -12.40 -29.94
C GLY A 42 13.74 -13.28 -29.05
N VAL A 43 14.89 -12.76 -28.61
CA VAL A 43 15.84 -13.48 -27.77
C VAL A 43 16.03 -12.75 -26.46
N THR A 44 15.90 -13.47 -25.36
CA THR A 44 16.32 -13.01 -24.03
C THR A 44 17.74 -13.51 -23.79
N TYR A 45 18.64 -12.61 -23.37
CA TYR A 45 20.00 -12.99 -22.98
C TYR A 45 20.39 -12.32 -21.68
N PHE A 46 21.17 -13.00 -20.87
CA PHE A 46 21.65 -12.48 -19.61
C PHE A 46 22.89 -13.23 -19.11
N MET A 47 23.65 -12.60 -18.24
CA MET A 47 24.70 -13.22 -17.46
C MET A 47 24.10 -13.66 -16.11
N PRO A 48 24.07 -14.96 -15.76
CA PRO A 48 23.45 -15.44 -14.52
C PRO A 48 24.00 -14.74 -13.26
N ASP A 49 25.32 -14.53 -13.22
CA ASP A 49 26.00 -13.89 -12.07
C ASP A 49 25.72 -12.39 -11.96
N SER A 50 25.16 -11.76 -13.00
CA SER A 50 24.76 -10.34 -13.01
C SER A 50 23.30 -10.11 -12.62
N ILE A 51 22.54 -11.18 -12.38
CA ILE A 51 21.17 -11.06 -11.89
C ILE A 51 21.22 -10.77 -10.39
N THR A 52 21.04 -9.51 -10.04
CA THR A 52 20.97 -9.07 -8.66
C THR A 52 19.52 -8.69 -8.33
N ASN A 53 19.07 -9.00 -7.11
CA ASN A 53 17.82 -8.48 -6.62
C ASN A 53 17.94 -6.98 -6.35
N ASP A 54 16.93 -6.22 -6.77
CA ASP A 54 16.84 -4.83 -6.39
C ASP A 54 16.55 -4.74 -4.88
N THR A 55 17.48 -4.14 -4.14
CA THR A 55 17.30 -3.89 -2.70
C THR A 55 16.64 -2.56 -2.42
N TYR A 56 16.46 -1.70 -3.44
CA TYR A 56 15.78 -0.43 -3.27
C TYR A 56 14.29 -0.66 -2.99
N THR A 57 13.86 -0.18 -1.87
CA THR A 57 12.44 -0.18 -1.48
C THR A 57 11.94 1.25 -1.47
N GLY A 58 11.05 1.57 -2.42
CA GLY A 58 10.42 2.88 -2.50
C GLY A 58 9.62 3.19 -1.22
N ARG A 59 9.38 4.48 -0.98
CA ARG A 59 8.49 4.92 0.09
C ARG A 59 7.02 4.72 -0.34
N VAL A 60 6.19 4.19 0.55
CA VAL A 60 4.73 4.22 0.38
C VAL A 60 4.23 5.62 0.72
N VAL A 61 3.35 6.15 -0.12
CA VAL A 61 2.64 7.41 0.12
C VAL A 61 1.14 7.17 0.15
N ILE A 62 0.43 7.93 0.96
CA ILE A 62 -1.03 7.99 0.91
C ILE A 62 -1.40 8.93 -0.23
N THR A 63 -2.20 8.43 -1.18
CA THR A 63 -2.50 9.12 -2.43
C THR A 63 -3.87 9.79 -2.42
N ASP A 64 -4.83 9.20 -1.71
CA ASP A 64 -6.20 9.74 -1.63
C ASP A 64 -6.88 9.36 -0.31
N LEU A 65 -7.80 10.21 0.11
CA LEU A 65 -8.77 9.96 1.17
C LEU A 65 -10.17 10.10 0.57
N LYS A 66 -10.96 9.05 0.69
CA LYS A 66 -12.37 9.05 0.24
C LYS A 66 -13.31 8.94 1.43
N ILE A 67 -14.37 9.72 1.43
CA ILE A 67 -15.49 9.59 2.35
C ILE A 67 -16.73 9.25 1.52
N TYR A 68 -17.43 8.17 1.86
CA TYR A 68 -18.54 7.61 1.07
C TYR A 68 -18.19 7.43 -0.42
N ASN A 69 -16.99 6.91 -0.72
CA ASN A 69 -16.42 6.74 -2.07
C ASN A 69 -16.17 8.03 -2.86
N THR A 70 -16.26 9.20 -2.24
CA THR A 70 -15.96 10.48 -2.87
C THR A 70 -14.64 11.00 -2.32
N SER A 71 -13.70 11.36 -3.22
CA SER A 71 -12.39 11.92 -2.84
C SER A 71 -12.56 13.27 -2.13
N VAL A 72 -11.90 13.42 -0.99
CA VAL A 72 -11.89 14.66 -0.20
C VAL A 72 -10.88 15.63 -0.80
N ARG A 73 -11.34 16.81 -1.21
CA ARG A 73 -10.49 17.85 -1.77
C ARG A 73 -9.91 18.76 -0.68
N ILE A 74 -8.77 19.35 -0.98
CA ILE A 74 -8.12 20.31 -0.08
C ILE A 74 -9.02 21.55 0.05
N GLY A 75 -9.27 21.99 1.28
CA GLY A 75 -10.10 23.16 1.60
C GLY A 75 -11.60 22.95 1.39
N GLU A 76 -12.04 21.75 0.98
CA GLU A 76 -13.45 21.44 0.81
C GLU A 76 -14.11 21.14 2.18
N GLU A 77 -15.26 21.77 2.41
CA GLU A 77 -16.06 21.49 3.59
C GLU A 77 -16.88 20.21 3.43
N PHE A 78 -16.73 19.31 4.39
CA PHE A 78 -17.53 18.10 4.48
C PHE A 78 -18.34 18.14 5.78
N HIS A 79 -19.66 18.28 5.65
CA HIS A 79 -20.58 18.51 6.78
C HIS A 79 -20.17 19.68 7.70
N GLY A 80 -19.77 20.81 7.10
CA GLY A 80 -19.41 22.01 7.83
C GLY A 80 -18.01 22.02 8.45
N LYS A 81 -17.16 21.06 8.05
CA LYS A 81 -15.76 21.00 8.52
C LYS A 81 -14.83 20.72 7.35
N VAL A 82 -13.73 21.47 7.26
CA VAL A 82 -12.61 21.15 6.36
C VAL A 82 -11.86 19.97 6.94
N ILE A 83 -11.79 18.87 6.17
CA ILE A 83 -11.10 17.63 6.55
C ILE A 83 -9.61 17.72 6.21
N LEU A 84 -9.28 18.27 5.04
CA LEU A 84 -7.92 18.41 4.56
C LEU A 84 -7.58 19.88 4.33
N ASP A 85 -6.63 20.41 5.07
CA ASP A 85 -6.02 21.73 4.87
C ASP A 85 -4.87 21.71 3.86
N LYS A 86 -4.32 20.51 3.62
CA LYS A 86 -3.25 20.21 2.66
C LYS A 86 -3.44 18.81 2.09
N SER A 87 -2.63 18.45 1.09
CA SER A 87 -2.68 17.10 0.51
C SER A 87 -2.52 16.03 1.58
N ILE A 88 -3.34 14.98 1.49
CA ILE A 88 -3.27 13.81 2.40
C ILE A 88 -1.88 13.19 2.43
N THR A 89 -1.13 13.26 1.32
CA THR A 89 0.24 12.76 1.20
C THR A 89 1.20 13.41 2.22
N TYR A 90 0.91 14.65 2.61
CA TYR A 90 1.73 15.44 3.56
C TYR A 90 1.05 15.63 4.92
N SER A 91 -0.13 15.06 5.09
CA SER A 91 -0.86 15.12 6.35
C SER A 91 -0.36 14.02 7.29
N SER A 92 -0.08 14.39 8.54
CA SER A 92 0.28 13.44 9.60
C SER A 92 -0.92 13.03 10.44
N GLU A 93 -1.99 13.82 10.39
CA GLU A 93 -3.22 13.62 11.16
C GLU A 93 -4.42 14.10 10.36
N ILE A 94 -5.57 13.41 10.53
CA ILE A 94 -6.88 13.82 10.02
C ILE A 94 -7.92 13.62 11.12
N GLU A 95 -8.98 14.45 11.08
CA GLU A 95 -10.15 14.28 11.96
C GLU A 95 -11.39 13.93 11.15
N LEU A 96 -12.05 12.84 11.53
CA LEU A 96 -13.26 12.35 10.89
C LEU A 96 -14.41 12.20 11.90
N SER A 97 -15.65 12.32 11.44
CA SER A 97 -16.80 12.00 12.27
C SER A 97 -16.99 10.49 12.39
N TYR A 98 -17.49 10.01 13.52
CA TYR A 98 -17.88 8.61 13.74
C TYR A 98 -18.86 8.07 12.69
N LYS A 99 -19.57 8.95 11.97
CA LYS A 99 -20.51 8.60 10.90
C LYS A 99 -19.82 8.30 9.58
N HIS A 100 -18.56 8.74 9.40
CA HIS A 100 -17.88 8.62 8.12
C HIS A 100 -17.41 7.19 7.88
N ASN A 101 -17.85 6.63 6.76
CA ASN A 101 -17.18 5.50 6.13
C ASN A 101 -16.10 6.07 5.22
N PHE A 102 -14.86 5.65 5.39
CA PHE A 102 -13.77 6.22 4.62
C PHE A 102 -12.84 5.13 4.06
N SER A 103 -12.15 5.50 3.00
CA SER A 103 -11.11 4.68 2.38
C SER A 103 -9.85 5.49 2.22
N ILE A 104 -8.72 4.86 2.48
CA ILE A 104 -7.39 5.42 2.31
C ILE A 104 -6.74 4.70 1.15
N GLU A 105 -6.38 5.43 0.09
CA GLU A 105 -5.60 4.89 -1.02
C GLU A 105 -4.12 5.15 -0.81
N PHE A 106 -3.30 4.21 -1.25
CA PHE A 106 -1.85 4.28 -1.08
C PHE A 106 -1.11 3.68 -2.27
N ALA A 107 0.10 4.14 -2.49
CA ALA A 107 0.98 3.61 -3.53
C ALA A 107 2.45 3.66 -3.08
N ILE A 108 3.23 2.67 -3.51
CA ILE A 108 4.69 2.73 -3.38
C ILE A 108 5.28 3.49 -4.56
N LEU A 109 6.29 4.31 -4.31
CA LEU A 109 7.06 5.01 -5.34
C LEU A 109 8.13 4.07 -5.93
N ASN A 110 7.65 3.01 -6.60
CA ASN A 110 8.46 2.06 -7.36
C ASN A 110 7.80 1.86 -8.73
N TYR A 111 8.50 2.26 -9.80
CA TYR A 111 7.97 2.31 -11.16
C TYR A 111 8.48 1.19 -12.08
N ILE A 112 9.39 0.32 -11.61
CA ILE A 112 10.01 -0.72 -12.46
C ILE A 112 8.98 -1.77 -12.90
N ALA A 113 8.26 -2.37 -11.95
CA ALA A 113 7.17 -3.32 -12.21
C ALA A 113 6.07 -3.16 -11.14
N PRO A 114 5.26 -2.07 -11.20
CA PRO A 114 4.31 -1.73 -10.14
C PRO A 114 3.28 -2.81 -9.83
N SER A 115 2.91 -3.61 -10.83
CA SER A 115 1.94 -4.72 -10.66
C SER A 115 2.45 -5.89 -9.82
N LYS A 116 3.75 -5.99 -9.57
CA LYS A 116 4.37 -7.00 -8.71
C LYS A 116 4.43 -6.60 -7.24
N ASN A 117 4.23 -5.32 -6.94
CA ASN A 117 4.33 -4.82 -5.58
C ASN A 117 3.20 -5.40 -4.71
N LYS A 118 3.55 -5.80 -3.50
CA LYS A 118 2.61 -6.24 -2.47
C LYS A 118 2.58 -5.22 -1.36
N TYR A 119 1.44 -5.12 -0.69
CA TYR A 119 1.23 -4.18 0.40
C TYR A 119 0.75 -4.91 1.63
N LYS A 120 1.06 -4.35 2.78
CA LYS A 120 0.38 -4.69 4.03
C LYS A 120 0.05 -3.41 4.76
N TYR A 121 -1.12 -3.39 5.38
CA TYR A 121 -1.62 -2.26 6.13
C TYR A 121 -2.36 -2.72 7.38
N ARG A 122 -2.51 -1.83 8.34
CA ARG A 122 -3.34 -2.04 9.52
C ARG A 122 -3.79 -0.71 10.11
N LEU A 123 -4.88 -0.73 10.85
CA LEU A 123 -5.35 0.37 11.67
C LEU A 123 -5.16 0.00 13.14
N ILE A 124 -4.10 0.48 13.75
CA ILE A 124 -3.80 0.24 15.17
C ILE A 124 -4.97 0.76 16.02
N GLY A 125 -5.46 -0.09 16.91
CA GLY A 125 -6.65 0.15 17.72
C GLY A 125 -7.95 -0.40 17.11
N PHE A 126 -7.88 -1.00 15.90
CA PHE A 126 -9.00 -1.67 15.25
C PHE A 126 -8.59 -3.05 14.71
N ASP A 127 -7.57 -3.12 13.87
CA ASP A 127 -7.05 -4.38 13.34
C ASP A 127 -6.16 -5.07 14.36
N GLU A 128 -6.31 -6.38 14.52
CA GLU A 128 -5.44 -7.21 15.38
C GLU A 128 -4.09 -7.46 14.68
N ASP A 129 -4.13 -7.76 13.37
CA ASP A 129 -3.00 -8.13 12.56
C ASP A 129 -2.86 -7.27 11.30
N TRP A 130 -1.79 -7.51 10.53
CA TRP A 130 -1.58 -6.90 9.23
C TRP A 130 -2.51 -7.51 8.17
N ASN A 131 -3.21 -6.64 7.45
CA ASN A 131 -3.97 -6.99 6.24
C ASN A 131 -3.03 -6.95 5.03
N PHE A 132 -3.05 -8.00 4.20
CA PHE A 132 -2.23 -8.08 2.99
C PHE A 132 -3.07 -7.81 1.76
N THR A 133 -2.48 -7.10 0.79
CA THR A 133 -3.10 -6.80 -0.50
C THR A 133 -2.06 -6.66 -1.60
N ASP A 134 -2.50 -6.54 -2.84
CA ASP A 134 -1.65 -6.43 -4.02
C ASP A 134 -1.82 -5.08 -4.75
N ALA A 135 -1.12 -4.94 -5.87
CA ALA A 135 -1.13 -3.73 -6.68
C ALA A 135 -2.49 -3.37 -7.31
N ASN A 136 -3.45 -4.31 -7.37
CA ASN A 136 -4.78 -4.06 -7.94
C ASN A 136 -5.73 -3.49 -6.88
N LYS A 137 -5.48 -3.73 -5.60
CA LYS A 137 -6.31 -3.28 -4.49
C LYS A 137 -5.47 -2.47 -3.49
N ARG A 138 -5.11 -1.25 -3.88
CA ARG A 138 -4.25 -0.33 -3.10
C ARG A 138 -5.05 0.63 -2.24
N PHE A 139 -6.04 0.11 -1.52
CA PHE A 139 -6.86 0.89 -0.60
C PHE A 139 -7.30 0.06 0.60
N ALA A 140 -7.54 0.74 1.71
CA ALA A 140 -8.13 0.20 2.93
C ALA A 140 -9.42 0.95 3.22
N THR A 141 -10.50 0.23 3.53
CA THR A 141 -11.80 0.83 3.85
C THR A 141 -12.17 0.50 5.29
N TYR A 142 -12.59 1.52 6.02
CA TYR A 142 -13.03 1.40 7.40
C TYR A 142 -14.41 2.02 7.59
N THR A 143 -15.22 1.33 8.37
CA THR A 143 -16.59 1.73 8.66
C THR A 143 -16.87 1.55 10.15
N ASN A 144 -17.80 2.35 10.68
CA ASN A 144 -18.31 2.19 12.05
C ASN A 144 -17.22 2.20 13.14
N LEU A 145 -16.23 3.08 13.01
CA LEU A 145 -15.19 3.23 14.02
C LEU A 145 -15.71 3.98 15.26
N SER A 146 -15.30 3.53 16.43
CA SER A 146 -15.57 4.21 17.70
C SER A 146 -14.85 5.55 17.77
N GLY A 147 -15.41 6.50 18.54
CA GLY A 147 -14.79 7.81 18.77
C GLY A 147 -13.53 7.68 19.64
N LYS A 148 -12.38 7.54 19.00
CA LYS A 148 -11.03 7.53 19.60
C LYS A 148 -9.97 7.82 18.54
N GLU A 149 -8.71 7.77 18.95
CA GLU A 149 -7.56 7.90 18.06
C GLU A 149 -7.11 6.53 17.54
N TYR A 150 -6.75 6.50 16.27
CA TYR A 150 -6.21 5.36 15.55
C TYR A 150 -4.94 5.76 14.80
N ILE A 151 -4.10 4.79 14.47
CA ILE A 151 -2.93 5.01 13.61
C ILE A 151 -3.02 4.04 12.45
N PHE A 152 -3.21 4.58 11.24
CA PHE A 152 -3.11 3.81 10.02
C PHE A 152 -1.63 3.62 9.69
N GLU A 153 -1.23 2.37 9.47
CA GLU A 153 0.11 1.99 9.06
C GLU A 153 0.06 1.25 7.72
N VAL A 154 0.96 1.59 6.81
CA VAL A 154 1.10 0.88 5.53
C VAL A 154 2.56 0.79 5.12
N THR A 155 2.96 -0.37 4.60
CA THR A 155 4.25 -0.61 3.95
C THR A 155 4.06 -1.51 2.73
N ALA A 156 5.08 -1.62 1.89
CA ALA A 156 5.00 -2.40 0.66
C ALA A 156 6.32 -3.10 0.34
N THR A 157 6.27 -4.04 -0.61
CA THR A 157 7.46 -4.61 -1.23
C THR A 157 7.83 -3.84 -2.49
N ASN A 158 9.09 -3.99 -2.92
CA ASN A 158 9.46 -3.70 -4.30
C ASN A 158 9.00 -4.83 -5.25
N ASN A 159 9.34 -4.72 -6.53
CA ASN A 159 9.03 -5.72 -7.58
C ASN A 159 9.66 -7.11 -7.33
N ASP A 160 10.74 -7.19 -6.56
CA ASP A 160 11.44 -8.44 -6.21
C ASP A 160 10.92 -9.06 -4.90
N GLY A 161 9.90 -8.45 -4.30
CA GLY A 161 9.27 -8.93 -3.08
C GLY A 161 10.01 -8.60 -1.79
N VAL A 162 10.97 -7.66 -1.84
CA VAL A 162 11.68 -7.16 -0.66
C VAL A 162 10.80 -6.13 0.05
N TRP A 163 10.49 -6.39 1.31
CA TRP A 163 9.70 -5.46 2.13
C TRP A 163 10.49 -4.20 2.49
N SER A 164 9.81 -3.05 2.41
CA SER A 164 10.38 -1.79 2.91
C SER A 164 10.43 -1.77 4.43
N ASP A 165 11.55 -1.31 4.99
CA ASP A 165 11.67 -1.03 6.42
C ASP A 165 10.93 0.25 6.82
N GLN A 166 10.56 1.08 5.84
CA GLN A 166 9.81 2.31 6.07
C GLN A 166 8.31 2.02 6.14
N VAL A 167 7.70 2.42 7.24
CA VAL A 167 6.24 2.36 7.44
C VAL A 167 5.68 3.77 7.37
N THR A 168 4.74 4.00 6.47
CA THR A 168 3.99 5.26 6.39
C THR A 168 2.87 5.23 7.42
N ARG A 169 2.73 6.33 8.18
CA ARG A 169 1.77 6.48 9.27
C ARG A 169 0.87 7.68 9.05
N LEU A 170 -0.41 7.50 9.37
CA LEU A 170 -1.40 8.57 9.42
C LEU A 170 -2.21 8.42 10.72
N LYS A 171 -2.22 9.45 11.54
CA LYS A 171 -3.07 9.50 12.73
C LYS A 171 -4.49 9.87 12.32
N ILE A 172 -5.48 9.12 12.81
CA ILE A 172 -6.89 9.31 12.49
C ILE A 172 -7.65 9.47 13.80
N LYS A 173 -8.20 10.65 14.00
CA LYS A 173 -9.02 10.97 15.17
C LYS A 173 -10.49 10.91 14.77
N ILE A 174 -11.21 9.97 15.35
CA ILE A 174 -12.65 9.83 15.16
C ILE A 174 -13.37 10.62 16.25
N ILE A 175 -14.12 11.65 15.84
CA ILE A 175 -14.90 12.48 16.75
C ILE A 175 -16.19 11.75 17.12
N PRO A 176 -16.41 11.46 18.41
CA PRO A 176 -17.63 10.80 18.85
C PRO A 176 -18.85 11.74 18.74
N PRO A 177 -20.07 11.19 18.77
CA PRO A 177 -21.28 12.01 18.87
C PRO A 177 -21.31 12.79 20.18
N PHE A 178 -21.93 14.00 20.17
CA PHE A 178 -21.96 14.90 21.34
C PHE A 178 -22.54 14.25 22.60
N TRP A 179 -23.51 13.33 22.42
CA TRP A 179 -24.14 12.64 23.57
C TRP A 179 -23.23 11.57 24.22
N ARG A 180 -22.07 11.26 23.64
CA ARG A 180 -21.02 10.39 24.25
C ARG A 180 -19.88 11.19 24.84
N THR A 181 -20.03 12.50 24.99
CA THR A 181 -18.99 13.36 25.58
C THR A 181 -19.24 13.55 27.07
N THR A 182 -18.16 13.72 27.84
CA THR A 182 -18.22 13.87 29.31
C THR A 182 -19.07 15.06 29.73
N TRP A 183 -19.01 16.18 29.00
CA TRP A 183 -19.77 17.38 29.31
C TRP A 183 -21.30 17.13 29.18
N PHE A 184 -21.72 16.32 28.21
CA PHE A 184 -23.14 15.99 28.04
C PHE A 184 -23.68 15.21 29.23
N TYR A 185 -22.93 14.20 29.70
CA TYR A 185 -23.30 13.46 30.91
C TYR A 185 -23.31 14.33 32.15
N SER A 186 -22.37 15.30 32.27
CA SER A 186 -22.34 16.24 33.40
C SER A 186 -23.61 17.12 33.44
N ILE A 187 -24.04 17.65 32.28
CA ILE A 187 -25.29 18.40 32.18
C ILE A 187 -26.49 17.53 32.52
N LEU A 188 -26.52 16.30 31.99
CA LEU A 188 -27.62 15.38 32.24
C LEU A 188 -27.79 15.06 33.73
N VAL A 189 -26.67 14.88 34.45
CA VAL A 189 -26.69 14.69 35.91
C VAL A 189 -27.24 15.92 36.63
N ILE A 190 -26.88 17.14 36.22
CA ILE A 190 -27.35 18.40 36.84
C ILE A 190 -28.86 18.60 36.58
N VAL A 191 -29.38 18.16 35.44
CA VAL A 191 -30.82 18.36 35.07
C VAL A 191 -31.74 17.33 35.70
N ILE A 192 -31.24 16.11 35.98
CA ILE A 192 -32.05 14.99 36.53
C ILE A 192 -31.90 14.86 38.05
N GLY A 193 -30.78 15.36 38.66
CA GLY A 193 -30.57 15.36 40.12
C GLY A 193 -31.09 16.62 40.77
#